data_628fabc12ecf8704aba6d78d353e2df2
#
_entry.id   628fabc12ecf8704aba6d78d353e2df2
#
_cell.length_a   1.000
_cell.length_b   1.000
_cell.length_c   1.000
_cell.angle_alpha   90.00
_cell.angle_beta   90.00
_cell.angle_gamma   90.00
#
_symmetry.space_group_name_H-M   'P 1'
#
loop_
_entity.id
_entity.type
_entity.pdbx_description
1 polymer ?
#
loop_
_entity_poly.entity_id
_entity_poly.type
_entity_poly.pdbx_seq_one_letter_code
_entity_poly.pdbx_strand_id
1 'polypeptide(L)'
;MSTHFINREHPEYTAQKATWRKYRDLYAGGEQFRERAAEYLIRRAKEPGDVYLERLQHVFYENYIGSIIDWYAATLMRREPILQLDGRTDATAKFYDRFIHDCDLRGTSLNEFFRQRAAQAMVYGRSYTAIEFPAVSEGLDLPAATTRAEEDQQGRSRAYLVDYAPEDVINWSHDAEGRLEWVVIRTQCLKQAAVTDHEWRKEVRWIFYDRQNYQIYSQNAAIGQRQEITLQAEGRHGLAGQNKVPLIEMRVSEGLWLMNKAALLQLEHFNKSNALGWALTMGLFAQPVVYSNKPWNEIMGESYFIQLAPEDRFGWAEPEGHVYQIASDNLARLKEEIYRVSYLMNQAGSPQMAVQSGLSKQRDFGVTQEILRTYGDMVKETIRQVLEQVNLARQDDLRVDVSGMDEFDIGEFGTELDDAKRLLELGIDSLTMKRQLFKRLTMKYFSDIRQDVKDRIVAEIDASLDRVNPGKAS
;
A
#
# COMPACT_ATOMS: atom_id res chain seq x y z
N MET A 1 -22.50 27.11 16.68
CA MET A 1 -21.04 27.09 16.94
C MET A 1 -20.29 27.26 15.63
N SER A 2 -19.21 28.04 15.62
CA SER A 2 -18.44 28.26 14.39
C SER A 2 -17.83 26.95 13.92
N THR A 3 -18.18 26.46 12.72
CA THR A 3 -17.69 25.20 12.12
C THR A 3 -16.20 25.28 11.69
N HIS A 4 -15.52 26.39 12.03
CA HIS A 4 -14.10 26.56 11.74
C HIS A 4 -13.16 25.55 12.42
N PHE A 5 -13.60 24.91 13.52
CA PHE A 5 -12.75 23.94 14.23
C PHE A 5 -12.51 22.67 13.42
N ILE A 6 -13.53 22.22 12.63
CA ILE A 6 -13.48 20.94 11.94
C ILE A 6 -12.43 20.90 10.81
N ASN A 7 -12.04 22.05 10.27
CA ASN A 7 -11.04 22.13 9.19
C ASN A 7 -9.63 22.49 9.70
N ARG A 8 -9.40 22.49 11.02
CA ARG A 8 -8.07 22.70 11.57
C ARG A 8 -7.19 21.48 11.30
N GLU A 9 -5.96 21.73 10.93
CA GLU A 9 -4.98 20.67 10.68
C GLU A 9 -4.05 20.49 11.89
N HIS A 10 -3.73 19.25 12.22
CA HIS A 10 -2.72 18.91 13.22
C HIS A 10 -1.33 19.39 12.75
N PRO A 11 -0.44 19.88 13.64
CA PRO A 11 0.90 20.33 13.24
C PRO A 11 1.71 19.27 12.49
N GLU A 12 1.66 18.01 12.93
CA GLU A 12 2.32 16.88 12.25
C GLU A 12 1.74 16.67 10.84
N TYR A 13 0.42 16.74 10.68
CA TYR A 13 -0.22 16.66 9.36
C TYR A 13 0.28 17.77 8.44
N THR A 14 0.31 19.01 8.93
CA THR A 14 0.76 20.15 8.14
C THR A 14 2.21 20.00 7.70
N ALA A 15 3.07 19.44 8.56
CA ALA A 15 4.47 19.17 8.24
C ALA A 15 4.64 18.04 7.20
N GLN A 16 3.77 17.04 7.22
CA GLN A 16 3.91 15.82 6.41
C GLN A 16 3.12 15.82 5.10
N LYS A 17 2.03 16.58 4.99
CA LYS A 17 1.10 16.52 3.86
C LYS A 17 1.77 16.69 2.48
N ALA A 18 2.76 17.58 2.37
CA ALA A 18 3.50 17.75 1.10
C ALA A 18 4.40 16.56 0.77
N THR A 19 4.98 15.93 1.79
CA THR A 19 5.77 14.71 1.66
C THR A 19 4.90 13.53 1.26
N TRP A 20 3.75 13.33 1.92
CA TRP A 20 2.80 12.27 1.57
C TRP A 20 2.28 12.41 0.15
N ARG A 21 1.91 13.62 -0.28
CA ARG A 21 1.49 13.90 -1.64
C ARG A 21 2.58 13.52 -2.67
N LYS A 22 3.83 13.91 -2.42
CA LYS A 22 4.98 13.51 -3.24
C LYS A 22 5.15 11.99 -3.29
N TYR A 23 5.01 11.30 -2.16
CA TYR A 23 5.17 9.84 -2.08
C TYR A 23 4.05 9.11 -2.81
N ARG A 24 2.82 9.60 -2.72
CA ARG A 24 1.70 9.10 -3.52
C ARG A 24 1.99 9.19 -5.01
N ASP A 25 2.46 10.34 -5.48
CA ASP A 25 2.73 10.55 -6.90
C ASP A 25 3.87 9.63 -7.39
N LEU A 26 4.93 9.47 -6.60
CA LEU A 26 6.03 8.56 -6.89
C LEU A 26 5.58 7.09 -6.92
N TYR A 27 4.68 6.70 -6.02
CA TYR A 27 4.13 5.34 -5.99
C TYR A 27 3.22 5.07 -7.18
N ALA A 28 2.29 5.98 -7.46
CA ALA A 28 1.34 5.83 -8.54
C ALA A 28 2.00 5.75 -9.92
N GLY A 29 3.01 6.59 -10.17
CA GLY A 29 3.66 6.63 -11.48
C GLY A 29 2.70 6.99 -12.62
N GLY A 30 3.01 6.54 -13.84
CA GLY A 30 2.16 6.67 -15.01
C GLY A 30 1.67 8.10 -15.28
N GLU A 31 0.44 8.24 -15.77
CA GLU A 31 -0.14 9.55 -16.11
C GLU A 31 -0.36 10.42 -14.88
N GLN A 32 -0.67 9.85 -13.70
CA GLN A 32 -0.82 10.62 -12.46
C GLN A 32 0.47 11.35 -12.09
N PHE A 33 1.62 10.69 -12.25
CA PHE A 33 2.92 11.34 -12.04
C PHE A 33 3.21 12.36 -13.14
N ARG A 34 2.89 12.04 -14.40
CA ARG A 34 3.14 12.90 -15.55
C ARG A 34 2.38 14.22 -15.47
N GLU A 35 1.12 14.22 -15.06
CA GLU A 35 0.33 15.45 -14.85
C GLU A 35 1.00 16.41 -13.86
N ARG A 36 1.82 15.89 -12.96
CA ARG A 36 2.50 16.65 -11.92
C ARG A 36 4.01 16.72 -12.08
N ALA A 37 4.53 16.23 -13.19
CA ALA A 37 5.97 16.17 -13.46
C ALA A 37 6.66 17.53 -13.36
N ALA A 38 5.95 18.63 -13.63
CA ALA A 38 6.47 19.98 -13.47
C ALA A 38 6.89 20.32 -12.03
N GLU A 39 6.34 19.63 -11.02
CA GLU A 39 6.72 19.81 -9.61
C GLU A 39 8.05 19.08 -9.28
N TYR A 40 8.45 18.11 -10.11
CA TYR A 40 9.58 17.22 -9.87
C TYR A 40 10.71 17.34 -10.87
N LEU A 41 10.43 17.77 -12.11
CA LEU A 41 11.45 17.97 -13.14
C LEU A 41 12.22 19.28 -12.88
N ILE A 42 13.51 19.14 -12.64
CA ILE A 42 14.38 20.30 -12.36
C ILE A 42 14.59 21.07 -13.66
N ARG A 43 14.20 22.35 -13.65
CA ARG A 43 14.52 23.32 -14.70
C ARG A 43 15.97 23.79 -14.53
N ARG A 44 16.74 23.83 -15.61
CA ARG A 44 18.10 24.37 -15.61
C ARG A 44 18.06 25.90 -15.51
N ALA A 45 19.01 26.50 -14.80
CA ALA A 45 19.02 27.95 -14.52
C ALA A 45 18.96 28.84 -15.76
N LYS A 46 19.54 28.41 -16.88
CA LYS A 46 19.59 29.15 -18.15
C LYS A 46 18.74 28.49 -19.26
N GLU A 47 17.86 27.57 -18.92
CA GLU A 47 17.03 26.88 -19.88
C GLU A 47 15.91 27.79 -20.39
N PRO A 48 15.77 27.99 -21.73
CA PRO A 48 14.63 28.66 -22.30
C PRO A 48 13.31 27.99 -21.89
N GLY A 49 12.24 28.80 -21.81
CA GLY A 49 10.94 28.29 -21.34
C GLY A 49 10.31 27.26 -22.28
N ASP A 50 10.45 27.46 -23.57
CA ASP A 50 10.01 26.57 -24.64
C ASP A 50 10.72 25.20 -24.58
N VAL A 51 12.02 25.20 -24.41
CA VAL A 51 12.82 23.97 -24.24
C VAL A 51 12.40 23.19 -22.98
N TYR A 52 12.14 23.88 -21.87
CA TYR A 52 11.63 23.22 -20.66
C TYR A 52 10.25 22.60 -20.89
N LEU A 53 9.35 23.32 -21.58
CA LEU A 53 8.00 22.81 -21.91
C LEU A 53 8.08 21.58 -22.84
N GLU A 54 8.97 21.59 -23.81
CA GLU A 54 9.21 20.46 -24.69
C GLU A 54 9.72 19.23 -23.91
N ARG A 55 10.71 19.42 -23.03
CA ARG A 55 11.19 18.37 -22.11
C ARG A 55 10.06 17.81 -21.23
N LEU A 56 9.18 18.68 -20.74
CA LEU A 56 8.06 18.29 -19.89
C LEU A 56 7.02 17.44 -20.68
N GLN A 57 6.82 17.72 -21.97
CA GLN A 57 5.93 16.93 -22.83
C GLN A 57 6.47 15.50 -23.07
N HIS A 58 7.81 15.36 -23.10
CA HIS A 58 8.49 14.08 -23.34
C HIS A 58 8.97 13.38 -22.06
N VAL A 59 8.50 13.84 -20.90
CA VAL A 59 8.91 13.28 -19.61
C VAL A 59 8.45 11.82 -19.48
N PHE A 60 9.33 10.98 -18.94
CA PHE A 60 9.04 9.60 -18.61
C PHE A 60 9.51 9.31 -17.17
N TYR A 61 8.90 8.31 -16.55
CA TYR A 61 9.16 7.92 -15.18
C TYR A 61 9.30 6.40 -15.05
N GLU A 62 10.49 5.96 -14.64
CA GLU A 62 10.76 4.55 -14.34
C GLU A 62 10.47 4.31 -12.86
N ASN A 63 9.34 3.65 -12.58
CA ASN A 63 8.81 3.49 -11.22
C ASN A 63 9.40 2.25 -10.52
N TYR A 64 10.64 2.33 -10.05
CA TYR A 64 11.27 1.24 -9.30
C TYR A 64 10.65 1.06 -7.91
N ILE A 65 10.49 2.14 -7.16
CA ILE A 65 10.02 2.05 -5.77
C ILE A 65 8.56 1.58 -5.68
N GLY A 66 7.69 1.99 -6.63
CA GLY A 66 6.32 1.49 -6.69
C GLY A 66 6.29 -0.03 -6.90
N SER A 67 7.06 -0.52 -7.89
CA SER A 67 7.17 -1.97 -8.16
C SER A 67 7.74 -2.75 -6.97
N ILE A 68 8.68 -2.17 -6.23
CA ILE A 68 9.24 -2.77 -5.02
C ILE A 68 8.17 -2.89 -3.93
N ILE A 69 7.40 -1.83 -3.68
CA ILE A 69 6.32 -1.84 -2.69
C ILE A 69 5.25 -2.86 -3.07
N ASP A 70 4.85 -2.92 -4.33
CA ASP A 70 3.88 -3.90 -4.82
C ASP A 70 4.39 -5.33 -4.64
N TRP A 71 5.69 -5.56 -4.91
CA TRP A 71 6.32 -6.85 -4.67
C TRP A 71 6.28 -7.25 -3.19
N TYR A 72 6.59 -6.31 -2.27
CA TYR A 72 6.51 -6.56 -0.83
C TYR A 72 5.07 -6.89 -0.40
N ALA A 73 4.09 -6.10 -0.83
CA ALA A 73 2.69 -6.31 -0.51
C ALA A 73 2.17 -7.66 -1.04
N ALA A 74 2.53 -8.02 -2.28
CA ALA A 74 2.15 -9.28 -2.89
C ALA A 74 2.82 -10.49 -2.20
N THR A 75 4.12 -10.37 -1.89
CA THR A 75 4.88 -11.44 -1.21
C THR A 75 4.37 -11.65 0.21
N LEU A 76 4.07 -10.58 0.93
CA LEU A 76 3.56 -10.60 2.29
C LEU A 76 2.22 -11.35 2.38
N MET A 77 1.33 -11.12 1.41
CA MET A 77 -0.01 -11.71 1.36
C MET A 77 -0.09 -12.95 0.46
N ARG A 78 1.04 -13.52 0.04
CA ARG A 78 1.08 -14.75 -0.76
C ARG A 78 0.42 -15.92 -0.03
N ARG A 79 0.52 -15.94 1.29
CA ARG A 79 -0.20 -16.86 2.17
C ARG A 79 -1.12 -16.06 3.05
N GLU A 80 -2.39 -16.43 3.05
CA GLU A 80 -3.37 -15.77 3.90
C GLU A 80 -3.03 -15.96 5.38
N PRO A 81 -3.26 -14.96 6.23
CA PRO A 81 -3.15 -15.11 7.67
C PRO A 81 -4.13 -16.19 8.16
N ILE A 82 -3.71 -16.94 9.15
CA ILE A 82 -4.56 -17.95 9.79
C ILE A 82 -5.32 -17.28 10.92
N LEU A 83 -6.64 -17.19 10.77
CA LEU A 83 -7.55 -16.59 11.74
C LEU A 83 -8.13 -17.69 12.64
N GLN A 84 -7.89 -17.60 13.93
CA GLN A 84 -8.49 -18.49 14.94
C GLN A 84 -9.48 -17.67 15.75
N LEU A 85 -10.75 -18.07 15.69
CA LEU A 85 -11.86 -17.42 16.37
C LEU A 85 -12.56 -18.48 17.25
N ASP A 86 -12.12 -18.60 18.49
CA ASP A 86 -12.66 -19.59 19.44
C ASP A 86 -13.91 -19.05 20.14
N GLY A 87 -14.87 -19.94 20.42
CA GLY A 87 -16.14 -19.57 21.06
C GLY A 87 -17.27 -19.19 20.09
N ARG A 88 -17.09 -19.48 18.78
CA ARG A 88 -18.11 -19.19 17.76
C ARG A 88 -19.40 -19.96 17.98
N THR A 89 -20.52 -19.25 17.91
CA THR A 89 -21.86 -19.84 17.69
C THR A 89 -22.16 -19.91 16.19
N ASP A 90 -23.19 -20.64 15.78
CA ASP A 90 -23.58 -20.71 14.35
C ASP A 90 -23.88 -19.33 13.75
N ALA A 91 -24.42 -18.41 14.52
CA ALA A 91 -24.72 -17.07 14.06
C ALA A 91 -23.45 -16.21 13.88
N THR A 92 -22.53 -16.27 14.86
CA THR A 92 -21.26 -15.54 14.78
C THR A 92 -20.36 -16.11 13.69
N ALA A 93 -20.32 -17.43 13.51
CA ALA A 93 -19.58 -18.08 12.42
C ALA A 93 -20.04 -17.54 11.05
N LYS A 94 -21.34 -17.49 10.79
CA LYS A 94 -21.88 -16.94 9.53
C LYS A 94 -21.52 -15.48 9.29
N PHE A 95 -21.46 -14.67 10.35
CA PHE A 95 -21.03 -13.28 10.22
C PHE A 95 -19.56 -13.19 9.83
N TYR A 96 -18.66 -13.85 10.58
CA TYR A 96 -17.23 -13.77 10.33
C TYR A 96 -16.83 -14.39 8.99
N ASP A 97 -17.49 -15.46 8.55
CA ASP A 97 -17.30 -16.02 7.21
C ASP A 97 -17.62 -15.01 6.11
N ARG A 98 -18.71 -14.26 6.26
CA ARG A 98 -19.06 -13.18 5.32
C ARG A 98 -18.10 -12.01 5.41
N PHE A 99 -17.71 -11.62 6.62
CA PHE A 99 -16.79 -10.51 6.86
C PHE A 99 -15.40 -10.76 6.27
N ILE A 100 -14.90 -12.00 6.35
CA ILE A 100 -13.62 -12.38 5.74
C ILE A 100 -13.68 -12.28 4.21
N HIS A 101 -14.82 -12.59 3.58
CA HIS A 101 -14.96 -12.56 2.13
C HIS A 101 -15.36 -11.19 1.57
N ASP A 102 -16.01 -10.35 2.38
CA ASP A 102 -16.48 -9.02 2.00
C ASP A 102 -16.43 -8.11 3.24
N CYS A 103 -15.27 -7.55 3.53
CA CYS A 103 -15.07 -6.75 4.74
C CYS A 103 -15.46 -5.28 4.59
N ASP A 104 -15.61 -4.77 3.37
CA ASP A 104 -15.88 -3.35 3.07
C ASP A 104 -17.23 -3.08 2.38
N LEU A 105 -18.09 -4.09 2.27
CA LEU A 105 -19.37 -4.07 1.53
C LEU A 105 -19.22 -3.81 0.02
N ARG A 106 -18.02 -4.01 -0.53
CA ARG A 106 -17.71 -3.84 -1.96
C ARG A 106 -17.22 -5.13 -2.61
N GLY A 107 -17.21 -6.23 -1.84
CA GLY A 107 -16.72 -7.53 -2.27
C GLY A 107 -15.23 -7.73 -2.07
N THR A 108 -14.54 -6.86 -1.31
CA THR A 108 -13.12 -7.00 -1.02
C THR A 108 -12.93 -7.98 0.14
N SER A 109 -12.11 -9.01 -0.06
CA SER A 109 -11.73 -9.92 1.01
C SER A 109 -10.84 -9.24 2.05
N LEU A 110 -10.87 -9.74 3.29
CA LEU A 110 -10.02 -9.23 4.37
C LEU A 110 -8.53 -9.26 3.99
N ASN A 111 -8.09 -10.31 3.33
CA ASN A 111 -6.72 -10.47 2.86
C ASN A 111 -6.33 -9.38 1.84
N GLU A 112 -7.17 -9.17 0.83
CA GLU A 112 -6.93 -8.13 -0.19
C GLU A 112 -6.99 -6.72 0.42
N PHE A 113 -7.92 -6.48 1.33
CA PHE A 113 -8.02 -5.21 2.05
C PHE A 113 -6.71 -4.90 2.79
N PHE A 114 -6.17 -5.84 3.57
CA PHE A 114 -4.93 -5.63 4.31
C PHE A 114 -3.69 -5.63 3.43
N ARG A 115 -3.70 -6.30 2.27
CA ARG A 115 -2.66 -6.15 1.25
C ARG A 115 -2.52 -4.69 0.80
N GLN A 116 -3.65 -4.06 0.50
CA GLN A 116 -3.69 -2.65 0.10
C GLN A 116 -3.28 -1.72 1.25
N ARG A 117 -3.70 -2.02 2.49
CA ARG A 117 -3.30 -1.24 3.68
C ARG A 117 -1.80 -1.33 3.96
N ALA A 118 -1.21 -2.52 3.80
CA ALA A 118 0.23 -2.72 3.94
C ALA A 118 1.02 -1.92 2.89
N ALA A 119 0.61 -1.97 1.62
CA ALA A 119 1.20 -1.16 0.56
C ALA A 119 1.11 0.35 0.89
N GLN A 120 -0.07 0.80 1.31
CA GLN A 120 -0.29 2.20 1.71
C GLN A 120 0.60 2.60 2.90
N ALA A 121 0.75 1.72 3.90
CA ALA A 121 1.63 1.97 5.04
C ALA A 121 3.11 2.04 4.61
N MET A 122 3.55 1.25 3.65
CA MET A 122 4.91 1.33 3.09
C MET A 122 5.15 2.63 2.31
N VAL A 123 4.10 3.20 1.68
CA VAL A 123 4.15 4.49 0.97
C VAL A 123 4.18 5.66 1.96
N TYR A 124 3.24 5.71 2.89
CA TYR A 124 3.03 6.88 3.75
C TYR A 124 3.68 6.78 5.14
N GLY A 125 4.21 5.61 5.51
CA GLY A 125 4.68 5.29 6.86
C GLY A 125 3.56 4.83 7.80
N ARG A 126 2.30 5.01 7.38
CA ARG A 126 1.10 4.59 8.12
C ARG A 126 -0.11 4.43 7.20
N SER A 127 -1.12 3.71 7.64
CA SER A 127 -2.45 3.65 7.03
C SER A 127 -3.51 3.54 8.12
N TYR A 128 -4.74 3.89 7.80
CA TYR A 128 -5.82 3.91 8.77
C TYR A 128 -6.99 3.04 8.29
N THR A 129 -7.59 2.33 9.24
CA THR A 129 -8.79 1.52 9.03
C THR A 129 -9.84 1.93 10.04
N ALA A 130 -11.00 2.39 9.58
CA ALA A 130 -12.15 2.63 10.44
C ALA A 130 -13.08 1.41 10.45
N ILE A 131 -13.73 1.17 11.58
CA ILE A 131 -14.74 0.15 11.76
C ILE A 131 -16.09 0.84 11.87
N GLU A 132 -16.95 0.61 10.88
CA GLU A 132 -18.25 1.23 10.79
C GLU A 132 -19.38 0.20 10.80
N PHE A 133 -20.58 0.69 11.09
CA PHE A 133 -21.82 -0.07 11.03
C PHE A 133 -22.81 0.65 10.14
N PRO A 134 -23.67 -0.06 9.39
CA PRO A 134 -24.67 0.58 8.56
C PRO A 134 -25.55 1.51 9.41
N ALA A 135 -25.72 2.74 8.94
CA ALA A 135 -26.67 3.66 9.57
C ALA A 135 -28.06 3.05 9.50
N VAL A 136 -28.76 3.02 10.63
CA VAL A 136 -30.17 2.67 10.64
C VAL A 136 -30.90 3.80 9.92
N SER A 137 -31.38 3.55 8.71
CA SER A 137 -32.18 4.51 7.97
C SER A 137 -33.44 4.78 8.77
N GLU A 138 -33.54 5.97 9.33
CA GLU A 138 -34.82 6.49 9.87
C GLU A 138 -35.78 6.58 8.69
N GLY A 139 -36.65 5.60 8.52
CA GLY A 139 -37.59 5.55 7.41
C GLY A 139 -37.89 4.18 6.84
N LEU A 140 -37.10 3.16 7.13
CA LEU A 140 -37.55 1.80 6.98
C LEU A 140 -38.25 1.41 8.29
N ASP A 141 -39.61 1.21 8.23
CA ASP A 141 -40.44 0.64 9.31
C ASP A 141 -40.03 -0.83 9.58
N LEU A 142 -38.76 -1.07 9.86
CA LEU A 142 -38.33 -2.36 10.35
C LEU A 142 -38.59 -2.43 11.85
N PRO A 143 -39.26 -3.47 12.32
CA PRO A 143 -39.50 -3.64 13.74
C PRO A 143 -38.19 -3.61 14.52
N ALA A 144 -38.24 -3.05 15.72
CA ALA A 144 -37.08 -3.06 16.61
C ALA A 144 -36.61 -4.52 16.80
N ALA A 145 -35.37 -4.81 16.49
CA ALA A 145 -34.82 -6.13 16.74
C ALA A 145 -34.77 -6.38 18.24
N THR A 146 -35.36 -7.51 18.66
CA THR A 146 -35.37 -7.91 20.07
C THR A 146 -34.27 -8.90 20.37
N THR A 147 -33.71 -9.50 19.33
CA THR A 147 -32.62 -10.46 19.42
C THR A 147 -31.48 -10.11 18.44
N ARG A 148 -30.28 -10.55 18.76
CA ARG A 148 -29.11 -10.38 17.91
C ARG A 148 -29.23 -11.03 16.55
N ALA A 149 -29.88 -12.19 16.49
CA ALA A 149 -30.16 -12.88 15.23
C ALA A 149 -31.06 -12.06 14.30
N GLU A 150 -32.00 -11.30 14.87
CA GLU A 150 -32.85 -10.35 14.11
C GLU A 150 -32.02 -9.13 13.64
N GLU A 151 -31.12 -8.60 14.47
CA GLU A 151 -30.21 -7.54 14.05
C GLU A 151 -29.30 -7.96 12.90
N ASP A 152 -28.76 -9.19 12.96
CA ASP A 152 -27.95 -9.77 11.89
C ASP A 152 -28.76 -9.97 10.60
N GLN A 153 -30.03 -10.45 10.71
CA GLN A 153 -30.92 -10.58 9.55
C GLN A 153 -31.29 -9.23 8.93
N GLN A 154 -31.43 -8.20 9.75
CA GLN A 154 -31.72 -6.83 9.31
C GLN A 154 -30.45 -6.10 8.80
N GLY A 155 -29.28 -6.71 8.92
CA GLY A 155 -27.98 -6.15 8.52
C GLY A 155 -27.47 -5.01 9.42
N ARG A 156 -28.14 -4.73 10.55
CA ARG A 156 -27.79 -3.63 11.47
C ARG A 156 -26.48 -3.88 12.22
N SER A 157 -26.17 -5.14 12.53
CA SER A 157 -24.94 -5.55 13.21
C SER A 157 -23.79 -5.87 12.26
N ARG A 158 -23.95 -5.63 10.96
CA ARG A 158 -22.92 -5.90 9.95
C ARG A 158 -21.85 -4.84 10.01
N ALA A 159 -20.80 -5.08 10.79
CA ALA A 159 -19.59 -4.27 10.76
C ALA A 159 -18.94 -4.32 9.37
N TYR A 160 -18.36 -3.20 8.94
CA TYR A 160 -17.55 -3.12 7.73
C TYR A 160 -16.36 -2.18 7.93
N LEU A 161 -15.34 -2.36 7.09
CA LEU A 161 -14.11 -1.58 7.16
C LEU A 161 -14.11 -0.48 6.12
N VAL A 162 -13.61 0.68 6.52
CA VAL A 162 -13.35 1.82 5.63
C VAL A 162 -11.88 2.20 5.74
N ASP A 163 -11.23 2.36 4.60
CA ASP A 163 -9.85 2.79 4.54
C ASP A 163 -9.72 4.30 4.43
N TYR A 164 -8.73 4.84 5.14
CA TYR A 164 -8.34 6.23 5.01
C TYR A 164 -6.84 6.36 4.81
N ALA A 165 -6.46 7.18 3.83
CA ALA A 165 -5.07 7.56 3.65
C ALA A 165 -4.64 8.56 4.74
N PRO A 166 -3.35 8.65 5.09
CA PRO A 166 -2.86 9.69 6.00
C PRO A 166 -3.16 11.12 5.53
N GLU A 167 -3.32 11.34 4.24
CA GLU A 167 -3.74 12.62 3.66
C GLU A 167 -5.20 12.99 4.02
N ASP A 168 -6.02 12.00 4.38
CA ASP A 168 -7.42 12.22 4.77
C ASP A 168 -7.57 12.50 6.26
N VAL A 169 -6.67 11.99 7.12
CA VAL A 169 -6.69 12.16 8.59
C VAL A 169 -6.00 13.47 8.96
N ILE A 170 -6.77 14.55 9.06
CA ILE A 170 -6.22 15.90 9.14
C ILE A 170 -5.94 16.39 10.56
N ASN A 171 -6.62 15.85 11.57
CA ASN A 171 -6.44 16.31 12.95
C ASN A 171 -6.81 15.21 13.96
N TRP A 172 -6.13 15.17 15.10
CA TRP A 172 -6.35 14.15 16.14
C TRP A 172 -5.81 14.61 17.49
N SER A 173 -6.23 13.92 18.57
CA SER A 173 -5.66 14.03 19.91
C SER A 173 -5.50 12.65 20.55
N HIS A 174 -4.48 12.52 21.38
CA HIS A 174 -4.23 11.35 22.20
C HIS A 174 -4.31 11.71 23.69
N ASP A 175 -4.72 10.75 24.52
CA ASP A 175 -4.67 10.87 25.98
C ASP A 175 -3.23 10.68 26.50
N ALA A 176 -3.08 10.78 27.81
CA ALA A 176 -1.78 10.62 28.49
C ALA A 176 -1.17 9.21 28.30
N GLU A 177 -2.00 8.21 28.00
CA GLU A 177 -1.60 6.83 27.72
C GLU A 177 -1.33 6.58 26.22
N GLY A 178 -1.44 7.62 25.37
CA GLY A 178 -1.23 7.52 23.95
C GLY A 178 -2.39 6.93 23.14
N ARG A 179 -3.58 6.76 23.76
CA ARG A 179 -4.78 6.26 23.07
C ARG A 179 -5.51 7.42 22.41
N LEU A 180 -6.06 7.18 21.22
CA LEU A 180 -6.81 8.18 20.47
C LEU A 180 -8.03 8.66 21.27
N GLU A 181 -8.15 9.97 21.46
CA GLU A 181 -9.31 10.61 22.09
C GLU A 181 -10.36 11.03 21.07
N TRP A 182 -9.90 11.62 19.96
CA TRP A 182 -10.74 12.02 18.86
C TRP A 182 -9.90 12.17 17.58
N VAL A 183 -10.60 12.12 16.44
CA VAL A 183 -10.00 12.28 15.11
C VAL A 183 -10.93 13.01 14.17
N VAL A 184 -10.35 13.77 13.24
CA VAL A 184 -11.04 14.42 12.11
C VAL A 184 -10.49 13.88 10.81
N ILE A 185 -11.37 13.33 10.00
CA ILE A 185 -11.07 12.78 8.68
C ILE A 185 -11.73 13.68 7.64
N ARG A 186 -11.00 14.07 6.61
CA ARG A 186 -11.49 14.93 5.51
C ARG A 186 -11.40 14.18 4.20
N THR A 187 -12.53 13.86 3.61
CA THR A 187 -12.63 13.19 2.31
C THR A 187 -13.20 14.11 1.24
N GLN A 188 -12.91 13.82 -0.01
CA GLN A 188 -13.44 14.56 -1.16
C GLN A 188 -14.04 13.58 -2.16
N CYS A 189 -15.25 13.88 -2.62
CA CYS A 189 -15.90 13.11 -3.66
C CYS A 189 -16.54 14.04 -4.70
N LEU A 190 -16.71 13.51 -5.91
CA LEU A 190 -17.53 14.15 -6.92
C LEU A 190 -18.97 13.66 -6.74
N LYS A 191 -19.91 14.58 -6.69
CA LYS A 191 -21.33 14.29 -6.53
C LYS A 191 -22.13 15.00 -7.61
N GLN A 192 -23.08 14.31 -8.15
CA GLN A 192 -24.10 14.85 -9.05
C GLN A 192 -25.45 14.88 -8.30
N ALA A 193 -26.12 16.01 -8.28
CA ALA A 193 -27.36 16.17 -7.52
C ALA A 193 -28.52 15.34 -8.10
N ALA A 194 -28.58 15.21 -9.42
CA ALA A 194 -29.53 14.35 -10.12
C ALA A 194 -28.87 13.79 -11.40
N VAL A 195 -29.38 12.67 -11.90
CA VAL A 195 -28.92 12.07 -13.17
C VAL A 195 -29.06 13.04 -14.36
N THR A 196 -29.97 14.00 -14.26
CA THR A 196 -30.21 15.04 -15.25
C THR A 196 -29.29 16.25 -15.12
N ASP A 197 -28.52 16.36 -14.04
CA ASP A 197 -27.53 17.43 -13.87
C ASP A 197 -26.33 17.17 -14.78
N HIS A 198 -25.93 18.18 -15.55
CA HIS A 198 -24.75 18.10 -16.43
C HIS A 198 -23.44 18.40 -15.68
N GLU A 199 -23.50 18.88 -14.43
CA GLU A 199 -22.34 19.31 -13.67
C GLU A 199 -22.05 18.40 -12.47
N TRP A 200 -20.80 17.93 -12.41
CA TRP A 200 -20.26 17.28 -11.24
C TRP A 200 -19.76 18.31 -10.25
N ARG A 201 -20.20 18.21 -8.99
CA ARG A 201 -19.82 19.10 -7.91
C ARG A 201 -18.88 18.40 -6.96
N LYS A 202 -17.85 19.11 -6.54
CA LYS A 202 -16.93 18.62 -5.52
C LYS A 202 -17.57 18.80 -4.15
N GLU A 203 -17.83 17.69 -3.47
CA GLU A 203 -18.27 17.68 -2.08
C GLU A 203 -17.07 17.36 -1.18
N VAL A 204 -16.83 18.18 -0.18
CA VAL A 204 -15.86 17.91 0.88
C VAL A 204 -16.64 17.47 2.11
N ARG A 205 -16.24 16.36 2.69
CA ARG A 205 -16.82 15.81 3.91
C ARG A 205 -15.79 15.76 5.00
N TRP A 206 -16.20 16.11 6.21
CA TRP A 206 -15.44 15.90 7.42
C TRP A 206 -16.19 14.92 8.30
N ILE A 207 -15.50 13.91 8.79
CA ILE A 207 -16.00 12.92 9.72
C ILE A 207 -15.21 13.11 11.00
N PHE A 208 -15.91 13.46 12.06
CA PHE A 208 -15.36 13.57 13.41
C PHE A 208 -15.78 12.35 14.20
N TYR A 209 -14.82 11.69 14.84
CA TYR A 209 -15.06 10.65 15.84
C TYR A 209 -14.43 11.08 17.15
N ASP A 210 -15.18 10.99 18.23
CA ASP A 210 -14.65 10.90 19.59
C ASP A 210 -14.80 9.46 20.10
N ARG A 211 -14.62 9.23 21.38
CA ARG A 211 -14.75 7.89 21.98
C ARG A 211 -16.19 7.36 22.06
N GLN A 212 -17.19 8.18 21.81
CA GLN A 212 -18.61 7.81 21.93
C GLN A 212 -19.42 8.15 20.69
N ASN A 213 -19.12 9.30 20.05
CA ASN A 213 -19.97 9.88 19.04
C ASN A 213 -19.24 10.04 17.71
N TYR A 214 -20.01 10.09 16.65
CA TYR A 214 -19.58 10.58 15.35
C TYR A 214 -20.39 11.79 14.91
N GLN A 215 -19.76 12.66 14.12
CA GLN A 215 -20.42 13.78 13.45
C GLN A 215 -19.90 13.87 12.02
N ILE A 216 -20.82 14.01 11.07
CA ILE A 216 -20.51 14.14 9.65
C ILE A 216 -20.90 15.53 9.19
N TYR A 217 -19.93 16.27 8.70
CA TYR A 217 -20.13 17.58 8.11
C TYR A 217 -19.88 17.53 6.60
N SER A 218 -20.60 18.32 5.83
CA SER A 218 -20.34 18.48 4.41
C SER A 218 -20.30 19.94 3.98
N GLN A 219 -19.55 20.18 2.93
CA GLN A 219 -19.49 21.44 2.22
C GLN A 219 -19.66 21.15 0.72
N ASN A 220 -20.72 21.69 0.16
CA ASN A 220 -20.98 21.60 -1.28
C ASN A 220 -20.42 22.85 -1.98
N ALA A 221 -19.62 22.64 -3.01
CA ALA A 221 -19.15 23.72 -3.88
C ALA A 221 -20.29 24.17 -4.81
N ALA A 222 -21.20 25.00 -4.32
CA ALA A 222 -22.20 25.66 -5.15
C ALA A 222 -21.59 26.92 -5.77
N ILE A 223 -21.72 27.08 -7.09
CA ILE A 223 -21.24 28.26 -7.83
C ILE A 223 -21.99 29.49 -7.29
N GLY A 224 -21.26 30.47 -6.75
CA GLY A 224 -21.80 31.79 -6.35
C GLY A 224 -22.42 31.88 -4.95
N GLN A 225 -22.44 30.82 -4.14
CA GLN A 225 -22.89 30.87 -2.75
C GLN A 225 -21.72 30.76 -1.76
N ARG A 226 -21.89 31.38 -0.57
CA ARG A 226 -20.95 31.21 0.54
C ARG A 226 -20.93 29.74 0.93
N GLN A 227 -19.77 29.12 0.80
CA GLN A 227 -19.57 27.71 1.13
C GLN A 227 -19.66 27.52 2.64
N GLU A 228 -20.84 27.15 3.15
CA GLU A 228 -21.02 26.86 4.57
C GLU A 228 -20.83 25.37 4.84
N ILE A 229 -20.13 25.08 5.93
CA ILE A 229 -19.98 23.70 6.42
C ILE A 229 -21.21 23.42 7.26
N THR A 230 -21.98 22.40 6.88
CA THR A 230 -23.22 22.00 7.55
C THR A 230 -23.09 20.61 8.14
N LEU A 231 -23.64 20.43 9.36
CA LEU A 231 -23.77 19.12 9.98
C LEU A 231 -24.83 18.32 9.20
N GLN A 232 -24.47 17.13 8.75
CA GLN A 232 -25.36 16.24 7.99
C GLN A 232 -25.91 15.11 8.85
N ALA A 233 -25.07 14.54 9.72
CA ALA A 233 -25.46 13.46 10.60
C ALA A 233 -24.63 13.49 11.89
N GLU A 234 -25.21 12.99 12.97
CA GLU A 234 -24.52 12.74 14.22
C GLU A 234 -25.15 11.54 14.94
N GLY A 235 -24.37 10.87 15.77
CA GLY A 235 -24.87 9.72 16.52
C GLY A 235 -23.77 9.03 17.33
N ARG A 236 -24.12 7.91 17.92
CA ARG A 236 -23.16 7.05 18.61
C ARG A 236 -22.63 6.00 17.65
N HIS A 237 -21.33 5.78 17.64
CA HIS A 237 -20.71 4.72 16.82
C HIS A 237 -20.67 3.37 17.57
N GLY A 238 -20.37 2.27 16.85
CA GLY A 238 -20.43 0.91 17.38
C GLY A 238 -19.46 0.61 18.54
N LEU A 239 -18.38 1.37 18.70
CA LEU A 239 -17.39 1.22 19.78
C LEU A 239 -17.61 2.17 20.97
N ALA A 240 -18.71 2.92 20.99
CA ALA A 240 -19.04 3.87 22.05
C ALA A 240 -19.14 3.20 23.43
N GLY A 241 -19.66 1.97 23.49
CA GLY A 241 -19.75 1.18 24.73
C GLY A 241 -18.42 0.82 25.36
N GLN A 242 -17.35 0.76 24.55
CA GLN A 242 -15.98 0.46 24.96
C GLN A 242 -15.13 1.71 25.16
N ASN A 243 -15.70 2.89 24.97
CA ASN A 243 -15.01 4.18 25.07
C ASN A 243 -13.74 4.24 24.19
N LYS A 244 -13.83 3.75 22.93
CA LYS A 244 -12.75 3.70 21.94
C LYS A 244 -13.16 4.40 20.66
N VAL A 245 -12.26 5.14 20.03
CA VAL A 245 -12.43 5.69 18.68
C VAL A 245 -12.38 4.57 17.66
N PRO A 246 -13.31 4.49 16.68
CA PRO A 246 -13.39 3.39 15.73
C PRO A 246 -12.35 3.52 14.58
N LEU A 247 -11.11 3.87 14.90
CA LEU A 247 -10.03 4.05 13.94
C LEU A 247 -8.77 3.31 14.44
N ILE A 248 -8.21 2.47 13.60
CA ILE A 248 -7.00 1.72 13.88
C ILE A 248 -5.90 2.20 12.94
N GLU A 249 -4.73 2.51 13.49
CA GLU A 249 -3.53 2.87 12.74
C GLU A 249 -2.66 1.63 12.53
N MET A 250 -2.31 1.34 11.27
CA MET A 250 -1.21 0.46 10.91
C MET A 250 0.02 1.34 10.68
N ARG A 251 1.02 1.25 11.53
CA ARG A 251 2.21 2.10 11.49
C ARG A 251 3.48 1.31 11.20
N VAL A 252 4.20 1.73 10.18
CA VAL A 252 5.52 1.19 9.85
C VAL A 252 6.57 1.84 10.75
N SER A 253 7.49 1.05 11.28
CA SER A 253 8.64 1.60 12.01
C SER A 253 9.49 2.46 11.08
N GLU A 254 10.08 3.55 11.63
CA GLU A 254 10.83 4.54 10.83
C GLU A 254 11.94 3.90 9.98
N GLY A 255 12.64 2.92 10.53
CA GLY A 255 13.70 2.18 9.83
C GLY A 255 13.21 1.30 8.67
N LEU A 256 11.92 1.02 8.56
CA LEU A 256 11.31 0.18 7.51
C LEU A 256 10.41 0.96 6.54
N TRP A 257 10.31 2.26 6.67
CA TRP A 257 9.50 3.07 5.76
C TRP A 257 10.17 3.17 4.38
N LEU A 258 9.82 2.25 3.47
CA LEU A 258 10.48 2.06 2.17
C LEU A 258 10.47 3.32 1.30
N MET A 259 9.29 3.94 1.13
CA MET A 259 9.17 5.15 0.30
C MET A 259 10.08 6.27 0.84
N ASN A 260 10.13 6.47 2.16
CA ASN A 260 10.96 7.52 2.75
C ASN A 260 12.47 7.32 2.49
N LYS A 261 12.93 6.06 2.42
CA LYS A 261 14.32 5.73 2.11
C LYS A 261 14.68 5.95 0.65
N ALA A 262 13.76 5.62 -0.26
CA ALA A 262 14.06 5.55 -1.69
C ALA A 262 13.60 6.80 -2.48
N ALA A 263 12.69 7.61 -1.95
CA ALA A 263 12.05 8.72 -2.69
C ALA A 263 13.03 9.70 -3.32
N LEU A 264 14.07 10.10 -2.59
CA LEU A 264 15.07 11.05 -3.11
C LEU A 264 15.95 10.42 -4.20
N LEU A 265 16.32 9.15 -4.04
CA LEU A 265 17.06 8.40 -5.07
C LEU A 265 16.22 8.21 -6.33
N GLN A 266 14.94 7.94 -6.16
CA GLN A 266 13.97 7.80 -7.26
C GLN A 266 13.80 9.12 -8.02
N LEU A 267 13.73 10.26 -7.35
CA LEU A 267 13.68 11.57 -7.98
C LEU A 267 14.98 11.94 -8.67
N GLU A 268 16.11 11.60 -8.08
CA GLU A 268 17.42 11.81 -8.71
C GLU A 268 17.55 10.97 -9.98
N HIS A 269 17.13 9.71 -9.94
CA HIS A 269 17.07 8.84 -11.12
C HIS A 269 16.15 9.45 -12.18
N PHE A 270 14.95 9.91 -11.82
CA PHE A 270 13.99 10.56 -12.72
C PHE A 270 14.61 11.76 -13.44
N ASN A 271 15.25 12.66 -12.71
CA ASN A 271 15.85 13.84 -13.31
C ASN A 271 17.01 13.54 -14.23
N LYS A 272 17.88 12.57 -13.86
CA LYS A 272 19.02 12.18 -14.65
C LYS A 272 18.65 11.35 -15.88
N SER A 273 17.66 10.45 -15.76
CA SER A 273 17.18 9.66 -16.92
C SER A 273 16.54 10.56 -17.97
N ASN A 274 15.73 11.54 -17.56
CA ASN A 274 15.16 12.53 -18.47
C ASN A 274 16.23 13.45 -19.07
N ALA A 275 17.27 13.81 -18.32
CA ALA A 275 18.39 14.58 -18.85
C ALA A 275 19.19 13.80 -19.90
N LEU A 276 19.44 12.50 -19.64
CA LEU A 276 20.10 11.62 -20.60
C LEU A 276 19.22 11.38 -21.84
N GLY A 277 17.92 11.08 -21.65
CA GLY A 277 16.98 10.90 -22.75
C GLY A 277 16.91 12.13 -23.67
N TRP A 278 16.85 13.32 -23.09
CA TRP A 278 16.89 14.58 -23.84
C TRP A 278 18.23 14.75 -24.60
N ALA A 279 19.34 14.49 -23.95
CA ALA A 279 20.67 14.58 -24.56
C ALA A 279 20.85 13.57 -25.71
N LEU A 280 20.30 12.36 -25.57
CA LEU A 280 20.30 11.37 -26.64
C LEU A 280 19.40 11.82 -27.80
N THR A 281 18.22 12.36 -27.54
CA THR A 281 17.34 12.90 -28.60
C THR A 281 18.02 13.99 -29.39
N MET A 282 18.69 14.92 -28.74
CA MET A 282 19.45 15.98 -29.39
C MET A 282 20.70 15.45 -30.12
N GLY A 283 21.35 14.42 -29.56
CA GLY A 283 22.57 13.83 -30.09
C GLY A 283 22.37 12.84 -31.23
N LEU A 284 21.16 12.26 -31.38
CA LEU A 284 20.80 11.38 -32.50
C LEU A 284 20.78 12.15 -33.83
N PHE A 285 20.61 13.45 -33.78
CA PHE A 285 20.68 14.32 -34.95
C PHE A 285 22.03 15.03 -34.94
N ALA A 286 23.05 14.38 -35.55
CA ALA A 286 24.34 15.02 -35.77
C ALA A 286 24.12 16.37 -36.49
N GLN A 287 24.64 17.44 -35.90
CA GLN A 287 24.47 18.76 -36.49
C GLN A 287 25.53 18.98 -37.56
N PRO A 288 25.13 19.24 -38.80
CA PRO A 288 26.07 19.62 -39.85
C PRO A 288 26.64 21.01 -39.51
N VAL A 289 27.94 21.11 -39.53
CA VAL A 289 28.70 22.35 -39.30
C VAL A 289 29.48 22.71 -40.54
N VAL A 290 29.19 23.86 -41.10
CA VAL A 290 29.92 24.42 -42.24
C VAL A 290 30.82 25.55 -41.74
N TYR A 291 32.11 25.40 -41.93
CA TYR A 291 33.14 26.46 -41.67
C TYR A 291 33.32 27.21 -42.98
N SER A 292 32.74 28.39 -43.09
CA SER A 292 32.86 29.27 -44.31
C SER A 292 32.91 30.72 -43.90
N ASN A 293 33.68 31.50 -44.67
CA ASN A 293 33.79 32.97 -44.54
C ASN A 293 32.56 33.68 -45.21
N LYS A 294 31.68 32.93 -45.84
CA LYS A 294 30.45 33.48 -46.49
C LYS A 294 29.21 33.10 -45.68
N PRO A 295 28.16 33.94 -45.66
CA PRO A 295 26.91 33.56 -45.00
C PRO A 295 26.30 32.37 -45.76
N TRP A 296 26.00 31.30 -45.00
CA TRP A 296 25.36 30.07 -45.49
C TRP A 296 23.85 30.20 -45.31
N ASN A 297 23.10 30.18 -46.42
CA ASN A 297 21.63 30.33 -46.39
C ASN A 297 20.88 29.08 -46.93
N GLU A 298 21.58 27.99 -47.21
CA GLU A 298 20.94 26.79 -47.76
C GLU A 298 20.38 25.89 -46.65
N ILE A 299 19.16 25.35 -46.84
CA ILE A 299 18.55 24.38 -45.93
C ILE A 299 19.17 23.03 -46.24
N MET A 300 19.77 22.42 -45.24
CA MET A 300 20.30 21.05 -45.33
C MET A 300 19.21 20.02 -45.04
N GLY A 301 19.08 19.01 -45.91
CA GLY A 301 18.20 17.87 -45.73
C GLY A 301 18.78 16.63 -46.45
N GLU A 302 18.20 15.49 -46.26
CA GLU A 302 18.66 14.19 -46.78
C GLU A 302 18.90 14.14 -48.32
N SER A 303 18.41 15.12 -49.07
CA SER A 303 18.46 15.13 -50.52
C SER A 303 19.29 16.29 -51.12
N TYR A 304 20.08 17.00 -50.32
CA TYR A 304 20.83 18.15 -50.81
C TYR A 304 22.32 17.90 -50.89
N PHE A 305 22.94 18.34 -52.00
CA PHE A 305 24.39 18.43 -52.12
C PHE A 305 24.88 19.70 -51.41
N ILE A 306 25.93 19.54 -50.61
CA ILE A 306 26.67 20.67 -50.05
C ILE A 306 27.85 20.92 -51.00
N GLN A 307 27.84 22.03 -51.72
CA GLN A 307 28.97 22.45 -52.50
C GLN A 307 29.82 23.45 -51.70
N LEU A 308 31.01 23.01 -51.34
CA LEU A 308 31.98 23.79 -50.59
C LEU A 308 33.02 24.47 -51.48
N ALA A 309 33.44 25.69 -51.12
CA ALA A 309 34.58 26.32 -51.72
C ALA A 309 35.90 25.60 -51.25
N PRO A 310 37.03 25.72 -51.96
CA PRO A 310 38.26 25.01 -51.58
C PRO A 310 38.75 25.29 -50.17
N GLU A 311 38.40 26.44 -49.60
CA GLU A 311 38.76 26.90 -48.26
C GLU A 311 37.72 26.53 -47.17
N ASP A 312 36.50 26.14 -47.58
CA ASP A 312 35.44 25.77 -46.64
C ASP A 312 35.65 24.35 -46.10
N ARG A 313 35.19 24.11 -44.93
CA ARG A 313 35.22 22.80 -44.30
C ARG A 313 33.81 22.42 -43.85
N PHE A 314 33.52 21.14 -44.00
CA PHE A 314 32.32 20.54 -43.50
C PHE A 314 32.66 19.50 -42.41
N GLY A 315 31.86 19.45 -41.39
CA GLY A 315 31.98 18.44 -40.34
C GLY A 315 30.64 18.16 -39.71
N TRP A 316 30.58 17.12 -38.96
CA TRP A 316 29.47 16.84 -38.08
C TRP A 316 29.85 17.15 -36.63
N ALA A 317 29.05 17.91 -35.93
CA ALA A 317 29.20 18.04 -34.50
C ALA A 317 28.41 16.93 -33.84
N GLU A 318 29.12 15.95 -33.33
CA GLU A 318 28.54 14.86 -32.55
C GLU A 318 28.98 15.00 -31.10
N PRO A 319 28.08 14.77 -30.12
CA PRO A 319 28.47 14.70 -28.72
C PRO A 319 29.44 13.54 -28.49
N GLU A 320 30.44 13.75 -27.66
CA GLU A 320 31.35 12.66 -27.25
C GLU A 320 30.61 11.56 -26.48
N GLY A 321 30.61 10.33 -27.01
CA GLY A 321 29.88 9.18 -26.44
C GLY A 321 30.24 8.84 -25.00
N HIS A 322 31.46 9.23 -24.56
CA HIS A 322 31.92 8.97 -23.20
C HIS A 322 31.08 9.59 -22.10
N VAL A 323 30.50 10.79 -22.31
CA VAL A 323 29.61 11.45 -21.35
C VAL A 323 28.30 10.68 -21.17
N TYR A 324 27.76 10.12 -22.25
CA TYR A 324 26.55 9.29 -22.20
C TYR A 324 26.78 7.97 -21.44
N GLN A 325 27.97 7.36 -21.60
CA GLN A 325 28.34 6.16 -20.85
C GLN A 325 28.41 6.43 -19.35
N ILE A 326 29.07 7.52 -18.94
CA ILE A 326 29.12 7.93 -17.52
C ILE A 326 27.71 8.17 -16.96
N ALA A 327 26.83 8.80 -17.74
CA ALA A 327 25.44 9.03 -17.31
C ALA A 327 24.66 7.72 -17.17
N SER A 328 24.80 6.79 -18.12
CA SER A 328 24.20 5.46 -18.07
C SER A 328 24.69 4.64 -16.85
N ASP A 329 25.99 4.64 -16.61
CA ASP A 329 26.59 3.93 -15.46
C ASP A 329 26.08 4.54 -14.12
N ASN A 330 25.90 5.86 -14.08
CA ASN A 330 25.34 6.52 -12.91
C ASN A 330 23.85 6.17 -12.68
N LEU A 331 23.06 6.06 -13.74
CA LEU A 331 21.66 5.60 -13.65
C LEU A 331 21.58 4.15 -13.17
N ALA A 332 22.45 3.27 -13.69
CA ALA A 332 22.52 1.88 -13.22
C ALA A 332 22.83 1.83 -11.72
N ARG A 333 23.81 2.63 -11.24
CA ARG A 333 24.16 2.72 -9.83
C ARG A 333 23.02 3.28 -8.99
N LEU A 334 22.27 4.28 -9.44
CA LEU A 334 21.09 4.80 -8.72
C LEU A 334 20.01 3.75 -8.61
N LYS A 335 19.75 2.99 -9.67
CA LYS A 335 18.84 1.85 -9.64
C LYS A 335 19.26 0.83 -8.60
N GLU A 336 20.51 0.39 -8.62
CA GLU A 336 21.07 -0.56 -7.64
C GLU A 336 20.91 -0.03 -6.20
N GLU A 337 21.14 1.26 -6.00
CA GLU A 337 21.02 1.89 -4.68
C GLU A 337 19.55 1.92 -4.19
N ILE A 338 18.58 2.15 -5.08
CA ILE A 338 17.16 2.04 -4.76
C ILE A 338 16.81 0.63 -4.27
N TYR A 339 17.28 -0.40 -4.96
CA TYR A 339 17.07 -1.79 -4.55
C TYR A 339 17.81 -2.10 -3.23
N ARG A 340 19.02 -1.57 -3.03
CA ARG A 340 19.81 -1.76 -1.81
C ARG A 340 19.11 -1.18 -0.57
N VAL A 341 18.65 0.07 -0.63
CA VAL A 341 17.96 0.69 0.50
C VAL A 341 16.59 0.07 0.77
N SER A 342 16.06 -0.64 -0.22
CA SER A 342 14.81 -1.40 -0.13
C SER A 342 15.01 -2.87 0.25
N TYR A 343 16.24 -3.30 0.59
CA TYR A 343 16.60 -4.67 0.98
C TYR A 343 16.31 -5.74 -0.10
N LEU A 344 16.38 -5.38 -1.38
CA LEU A 344 16.11 -6.24 -2.54
C LEU A 344 17.31 -6.33 -3.52
N MET A 345 18.54 -6.36 -3.01
CA MET A 345 19.76 -6.40 -3.82
C MET A 345 19.75 -7.47 -4.92
N ASN A 346 19.24 -8.66 -4.61
CA ASN A 346 19.20 -9.78 -5.55
C ASN A 346 18.32 -9.55 -6.78
N GLN A 347 17.45 -8.55 -6.76
CA GLN A 347 16.54 -8.23 -7.86
C GLN A 347 17.01 -7.04 -8.71
N ALA A 348 18.13 -6.41 -8.34
CA ALA A 348 18.67 -5.26 -9.06
C ALA A 348 19.14 -5.59 -10.50
N GLY A 349 19.34 -6.87 -10.82
CA GLY A 349 19.65 -7.32 -12.18
C GLY A 349 21.07 -7.02 -12.65
N SER A 350 22.02 -6.79 -11.73
CA SER A 350 23.42 -6.58 -12.09
C SER A 350 24.03 -7.83 -12.70
N PRO A 351 24.80 -7.75 -13.81
CA PRO A 351 25.47 -8.88 -14.43
C PRO A 351 26.41 -9.62 -13.47
N GLN A 352 26.98 -8.91 -12.49
CA GLN A 352 27.87 -9.47 -11.47
C GLN A 352 27.15 -10.42 -10.49
N MET A 353 25.85 -10.27 -10.30
CA MET A 353 25.04 -11.15 -9.43
C MET A 353 24.64 -12.48 -10.10
N ALA A 354 24.71 -12.57 -11.41
CA ALA A 354 24.39 -13.81 -12.14
C ALA A 354 25.37 -14.97 -11.79
N VAL A 355 26.56 -14.65 -11.28
CA VAL A 355 27.64 -15.62 -10.96
C VAL A 355 27.62 -16.04 -9.47
N GLN A 356 26.73 -15.51 -8.65
CA GLN A 356 26.69 -15.85 -7.22
C GLN A 356 26.23 -17.29 -6.98
N SER A 357 26.92 -17.97 -6.04
CA SER A 357 26.54 -19.33 -5.60
C SER A 357 25.18 -19.34 -4.91
N GLY A 358 24.48 -20.49 -4.93
CA GLY A 358 23.19 -20.66 -4.26
C GLY A 358 23.18 -20.24 -2.78
N LEU A 359 24.30 -20.50 -2.06
CA LEU A 359 24.49 -20.10 -0.67
C LEU A 359 24.54 -18.56 -0.47
N SER A 360 25.13 -17.83 -1.41
CA SER A 360 25.15 -16.35 -1.34
C SER A 360 23.75 -15.78 -1.56
N LYS A 361 23.01 -16.32 -2.52
CA LYS A 361 21.60 -15.94 -2.78
C LYS A 361 20.70 -16.21 -1.59
N GLN A 362 20.91 -17.33 -0.88
CA GLN A 362 20.17 -17.64 0.35
C GLN A 362 20.46 -16.65 1.49
N ARG A 363 21.72 -16.25 1.68
CA ARG A 363 22.10 -15.27 2.72
C ARG A 363 21.50 -13.89 2.46
N ASP A 364 21.54 -13.45 1.21
CA ASP A 364 20.98 -12.14 0.84
C ASP A 364 19.46 -12.14 0.95
N PHE A 365 18.81 -13.27 0.66
CA PHE A 365 17.36 -13.43 0.86
C PHE A 365 16.98 -13.47 2.35
N GLY A 366 17.87 -13.92 3.21
CA GLY A 366 17.65 -13.94 4.66
C GLY A 366 17.31 -12.56 5.26
N VAL A 367 17.99 -11.49 4.81
CA VAL A 367 17.69 -10.12 5.24
C VAL A 367 16.29 -9.70 4.78
N THR A 368 15.94 -9.99 3.54
CA THR A 368 14.60 -9.70 2.99
C THR A 368 13.51 -10.45 3.76
N GLN A 369 13.76 -11.70 4.17
CA GLN A 369 12.83 -12.48 4.98
C GLN A 369 12.57 -11.87 6.35
N GLU A 370 13.61 -11.39 7.05
CA GLU A 370 13.44 -10.72 8.34
C GLU A 370 12.62 -9.42 8.22
N ILE A 371 12.81 -8.67 7.14
CA ILE A 371 12.01 -7.49 6.85
C ILE A 371 10.54 -7.87 6.56
N LEU A 372 10.32 -8.91 5.76
CA LEU A 372 8.98 -9.43 5.48
C LEU A 372 8.28 -9.93 6.77
N ARG A 373 9.00 -10.61 7.66
CA ARG A 373 8.46 -11.02 8.97
C ARG A 373 8.02 -9.83 9.81
N THR A 374 8.84 -8.78 9.86
CA THR A 374 8.49 -7.56 10.60
C THR A 374 7.23 -6.89 10.04
N TYR A 375 7.09 -6.83 8.71
CA TYR A 375 5.83 -6.38 8.08
C TYR A 375 4.67 -7.34 8.36
N GLY A 376 4.93 -8.66 8.34
CA GLY A 376 3.94 -9.69 8.68
C GLY A 376 3.39 -9.51 10.10
N ASP A 377 4.27 -9.27 11.07
CA ASP A 377 3.88 -9.01 12.47
C ASP A 377 3.03 -7.74 12.60
N MET A 378 3.40 -6.68 11.89
CA MET A 378 2.62 -5.43 11.85
C MET A 378 1.21 -5.67 11.28
N VAL A 379 1.09 -6.42 10.20
CA VAL A 379 -0.20 -6.73 9.56
C VAL A 379 -1.04 -7.65 10.46
N LYS A 380 -0.45 -8.72 11.02
CA LYS A 380 -1.14 -9.64 11.95
C LYS A 380 -1.70 -8.88 13.15
N GLU A 381 -0.89 -8.01 13.75
CA GLU A 381 -1.30 -7.21 14.89
C GLU A 381 -2.47 -6.28 14.53
N THR A 382 -2.43 -5.64 13.35
CA THR A 382 -3.52 -4.77 12.89
C THR A 382 -4.81 -5.56 12.61
N ILE A 383 -4.70 -6.74 11.97
CA ILE A 383 -5.85 -7.63 11.73
C ILE A 383 -6.45 -8.07 13.08
N ARG A 384 -5.60 -8.47 14.05
CA ARG A 384 -6.04 -8.86 15.38
C ARG A 384 -6.82 -7.72 16.06
N GLN A 385 -6.27 -6.50 16.04
CA GLN A 385 -6.94 -5.33 16.63
C GLN A 385 -8.29 -5.04 15.97
N VAL A 386 -8.38 -5.14 14.64
CA VAL A 386 -9.64 -4.97 13.90
C VAL A 386 -10.66 -6.03 14.31
N LEU A 387 -10.28 -7.30 14.31
CA LEU A 387 -11.19 -8.38 14.68
C LEU A 387 -11.62 -8.30 16.14
N GLU A 388 -10.71 -7.95 17.06
CA GLU A 388 -11.05 -7.71 18.48
C GLU A 388 -12.03 -6.56 18.65
N GLN A 389 -11.84 -5.45 17.92
CA GLN A 389 -12.77 -4.32 18.00
C GLN A 389 -14.13 -4.63 17.37
N VAL A 390 -14.17 -5.36 16.27
CA VAL A 390 -15.42 -5.88 15.69
C VAL A 390 -16.14 -6.80 16.69
N ASN A 391 -15.39 -7.73 17.30
CA ASN A 391 -15.89 -8.64 18.32
C ASN A 391 -16.49 -7.88 19.53
N LEU A 392 -15.78 -6.87 20.03
CA LEU A 392 -16.24 -6.02 21.14
C LEU A 392 -17.49 -5.20 20.76
N ALA A 393 -17.50 -4.58 19.59
CA ALA A 393 -18.64 -3.78 19.13
C ALA A 393 -19.89 -4.63 18.92
N ARG A 394 -19.71 -5.87 18.45
CA ARG A 394 -20.79 -6.84 18.29
C ARG A 394 -21.12 -7.60 19.58
N GLN A 395 -20.26 -7.53 20.61
CA GLN A 395 -20.37 -8.32 21.85
C GLN A 395 -20.43 -9.82 21.59
N ASP A 396 -19.61 -10.37 20.68
CA ASP A 396 -19.61 -11.76 20.29
C ASP A 396 -18.89 -12.70 21.27
N ASP A 397 -18.13 -12.13 22.22
CA ASP A 397 -17.34 -12.84 23.24
C ASP A 397 -16.42 -13.93 22.67
N LEU A 398 -15.71 -13.61 21.57
CA LEU A 398 -14.78 -14.50 20.92
C LEU A 398 -13.35 -14.23 21.39
N ARG A 399 -12.57 -15.29 21.48
CA ARG A 399 -11.12 -15.19 21.55
C ARG A 399 -10.56 -15.15 20.13
N VAL A 400 -9.86 -14.06 19.82
CA VAL A 400 -9.25 -13.81 18.51
C VAL A 400 -7.75 -14.07 18.59
N ASP A 401 -7.23 -14.92 17.71
CA ASP A 401 -5.80 -15.09 17.45
C ASP A 401 -5.52 -15.05 15.96
N VAL A 402 -4.39 -14.41 15.58
CA VAL A 402 -3.97 -14.27 14.18
C VAL A 402 -2.53 -14.75 14.05
N SER A 403 -2.32 -15.79 13.26
CA SER A 403 -1.01 -16.43 13.05
C SER A 403 -0.68 -16.57 11.57
N GLY A 404 0.49 -17.14 11.26
CA GLY A 404 0.98 -17.22 9.89
C GLY A 404 1.80 -16.00 9.48
N MET A 405 2.07 -15.84 8.19
CA MET A 405 2.89 -14.76 7.62
C MET A 405 4.34 -14.70 8.16
N ASP A 406 4.87 -15.82 8.64
CA ASP A 406 6.22 -15.92 9.21
C ASP A 406 7.22 -16.56 8.25
N GLU A 407 6.70 -17.27 7.23
CA GLU A 407 7.48 -18.07 6.30
C GLU A 407 7.34 -17.52 4.88
N PHE A 408 8.37 -16.84 4.43
CA PHE A 408 8.48 -16.30 3.08
C PHE A 408 9.47 -17.09 2.23
N ASP A 409 9.96 -18.23 2.75
CA ASP A 409 10.93 -19.05 2.04
C ASP A 409 10.30 -19.70 0.79
N ILE A 410 11.05 -19.62 -0.31
CA ILE A 410 10.77 -20.36 -1.55
C ILE A 410 11.31 -21.79 -1.41
N GLY A 411 11.76 -22.18 -0.21
CA GLY A 411 12.28 -23.52 0.09
C GLY A 411 11.35 -24.60 -0.43
N GLU A 412 11.90 -25.53 -1.15
CA GLU A 412 11.15 -26.67 -1.68
C GLU A 412 10.46 -27.41 -0.52
N PHE A 413 9.13 -27.55 -0.60
CA PHE A 413 8.32 -28.33 0.36
C PHE A 413 8.94 -29.71 0.61
N GLY A 414 9.62 -30.29 -0.38
CA GLY A 414 10.38 -31.52 -0.27
C GLY A 414 11.44 -31.49 0.83
N THR A 415 12.20 -30.40 0.95
CA THR A 415 13.26 -30.27 1.97
C THR A 415 12.66 -30.21 3.37
N GLU A 416 11.55 -29.46 3.56
CA GLU A 416 10.86 -29.39 4.85
C GLU A 416 10.19 -30.71 5.23
N LEU A 417 9.65 -31.43 4.26
CA LEU A 417 9.06 -32.75 4.48
C LEU A 417 10.14 -33.74 4.91
N ASP A 418 11.35 -33.67 4.32
CA ASP A 418 12.46 -34.51 4.71
C ASP A 418 13.03 -34.16 6.09
N ASP A 419 13.10 -32.86 6.43
CA ASP A 419 13.49 -32.42 7.76
C ASP A 419 12.44 -32.83 8.82
N ALA A 420 11.15 -32.74 8.50
CA ALA A 420 10.07 -33.21 9.35
C ALA A 420 10.12 -34.73 9.57
N LYS A 421 10.42 -35.52 8.53
CA LYS A 421 10.65 -36.96 8.65
C LYS A 421 11.82 -37.27 9.58
N ARG A 422 12.96 -36.63 9.39
CA ARG A 422 14.14 -36.76 10.25
C ARG A 422 13.83 -36.41 11.71
N LEU A 423 13.05 -35.33 11.94
CA LEU A 423 12.64 -34.94 13.27
C LEU A 423 11.76 -36.01 13.95
N LEU A 424 10.85 -36.66 13.20
CA LEU A 424 10.03 -37.75 13.70
C LEU A 424 10.86 -39.03 13.95
N GLU A 425 11.89 -39.28 13.15
CA GLU A 425 12.83 -40.40 13.29
C GLU A 425 13.71 -40.30 14.54
N LEU A 426 13.88 -39.11 15.11
CA LEU A 426 14.58 -38.91 16.39
C LEU A 426 13.88 -39.58 17.59
N GLY A 427 12.70 -40.14 17.41
CA GLY A 427 11.99 -40.90 18.42
C GLY A 427 11.49 -40.09 19.62
N ILE A 428 11.41 -38.76 19.50
CA ILE A 428 10.87 -37.91 20.56
C ILE A 428 9.37 -38.14 20.70
N ASP A 429 8.93 -38.66 21.86
CA ASP A 429 7.51 -38.93 22.12
C ASP A 429 6.80 -37.70 22.72
N SER A 430 6.69 -36.63 21.91
CA SER A 430 5.93 -35.43 22.26
C SER A 430 4.72 -35.30 21.36
N LEU A 431 3.52 -35.50 21.91
CA LEU A 431 2.26 -35.39 21.21
C LEU A 431 2.05 -33.96 20.69
N THR A 432 2.42 -32.95 21.50
CA THR A 432 2.34 -31.53 21.13
C THR A 432 3.24 -31.22 19.93
N MET A 433 4.47 -31.74 19.91
CA MET A 433 5.41 -31.56 18.81
C MET A 433 4.86 -32.19 17.52
N LYS A 434 4.37 -33.44 17.60
CA LYS A 434 3.77 -34.14 16.44
C LYS A 434 2.56 -33.38 15.90
N ARG A 435 1.69 -32.88 16.81
CA ARG A 435 0.50 -32.10 16.47
C ARG A 435 0.87 -30.81 15.73
N GLN A 436 1.81 -30.05 16.23
CA GLN A 436 2.28 -28.80 15.60
C GLN A 436 2.97 -29.08 14.24
N LEU A 437 3.78 -30.12 14.17
CA LEU A 437 4.46 -30.51 12.94
C LEU A 437 3.48 -30.88 11.83
N PHE A 438 2.49 -31.73 12.11
CA PHE A 438 1.48 -32.11 11.11
C PHE A 438 0.60 -30.93 10.71
N LYS A 439 0.15 -30.11 11.65
CA LYS A 439 -0.61 -28.89 11.34
C LYS A 439 0.19 -27.96 10.42
N ARG A 440 1.45 -27.72 10.73
CA ARG A 440 2.34 -26.86 9.95
C ARG A 440 2.54 -27.38 8.52
N LEU A 441 2.91 -28.65 8.37
CA LEU A 441 3.09 -29.28 7.05
C LEU A 441 1.81 -29.24 6.23
N THR A 442 0.67 -29.58 6.83
CA THR A 442 -0.62 -29.61 6.16
C THR A 442 -1.05 -28.21 5.72
N MET A 443 -0.94 -27.20 6.59
CA MET A 443 -1.29 -25.82 6.25
C MET A 443 -0.40 -25.27 5.14
N LYS A 444 0.86 -25.65 5.11
CA LYS A 444 1.80 -25.24 4.06
C LYS A 444 1.45 -25.88 2.71
N TYR A 445 1.11 -27.17 2.71
CA TYR A 445 0.75 -27.90 1.50
C TYR A 445 -0.59 -27.46 0.92
N PHE A 446 -1.57 -27.19 1.79
CA PHE A 446 -2.91 -26.77 1.43
C PHE A 446 -3.11 -25.26 1.64
N SER A 447 -2.12 -24.45 1.26
CA SER A 447 -2.18 -22.98 1.40
C SER A 447 -3.35 -22.34 0.65
N ASP A 448 -3.76 -22.94 -0.48
CA ASP A 448 -4.73 -22.37 -1.43
C ASP A 448 -6.18 -22.83 -1.20
N ILE A 449 -6.45 -23.63 -0.16
CA ILE A 449 -7.80 -24.11 0.14
C ILE A 449 -8.54 -23.13 1.07
N ARG A 450 -9.88 -23.20 1.01
CA ARG A 450 -10.77 -22.37 1.82
C ARG A 450 -10.56 -22.57 3.32
N GLN A 451 -10.77 -21.52 4.11
CA GLN A 451 -10.54 -21.54 5.57
C GLN A 451 -11.39 -22.60 6.30
N ASP A 452 -12.66 -22.82 5.87
CA ASP A 452 -13.53 -23.84 6.45
C ASP A 452 -12.98 -25.26 6.29
N VAL A 453 -12.27 -25.52 5.19
CA VAL A 453 -11.58 -26.81 4.95
C VAL A 453 -10.32 -26.90 5.79
N LYS A 454 -9.56 -25.81 5.94
CA LYS A 454 -8.38 -25.74 6.82
C LYS A 454 -8.76 -26.08 8.26
N ASP A 455 -9.81 -25.44 8.78
CA ASP A 455 -10.32 -25.66 10.14
C ASP A 455 -10.73 -27.12 10.35
N ARG A 456 -11.36 -27.74 9.37
CA ARG A 456 -11.76 -29.15 9.40
C ARG A 456 -10.58 -30.11 9.44
N ILE A 457 -9.55 -29.83 8.60
CA ILE A 457 -8.32 -30.62 8.58
C ILE A 457 -7.58 -30.50 9.92
N VAL A 458 -7.53 -29.32 10.53
CA VAL A 458 -6.92 -29.14 11.86
C VAL A 458 -7.65 -29.97 12.92
N ALA A 459 -8.99 -29.92 12.94
CA ALA A 459 -9.79 -30.69 13.85
C ALA A 459 -9.61 -32.22 13.67
N GLU A 460 -9.51 -32.69 12.42
CA GLU A 460 -9.26 -34.10 12.13
C GLU A 460 -7.87 -34.57 12.56
N ILE A 461 -6.82 -33.71 12.40
CA ILE A 461 -5.47 -34.00 12.90
C ILE A 461 -5.50 -34.15 14.42
N ASP A 462 -6.15 -33.20 15.13
CA ASP A 462 -6.28 -33.25 16.59
C ASP A 462 -6.98 -34.54 17.05
N ALA A 463 -8.13 -34.86 16.46
CA ALA A 463 -8.89 -36.06 16.77
C ALA A 463 -8.13 -37.36 16.46
N SER A 464 -7.33 -37.38 15.40
CA SER A 464 -6.55 -38.59 15.03
C SER A 464 -5.42 -38.86 16.01
N LEU A 465 -4.71 -37.79 16.46
CA LEU A 465 -3.61 -37.91 17.41
C LEU A 465 -4.09 -38.25 18.82
N ASP A 466 -5.27 -37.77 19.23
CA ASP A 466 -5.89 -38.13 20.52
C ASP A 466 -6.35 -39.59 20.56
N ARG A 467 -6.77 -40.18 19.42
CA ARG A 467 -7.09 -41.59 19.31
C ARG A 467 -5.88 -42.53 19.43
N VAL A 468 -4.72 -42.11 18.96
CA VAL A 468 -3.48 -42.89 18.99
C VAL A 468 -2.86 -42.94 20.40
N ASN A 469 -3.18 -41.98 21.29
CA ASN A 469 -2.69 -41.96 22.67
C ASN A 469 -3.81 -41.62 23.70
N PRO A 470 -4.74 -42.51 24.00
CA PRO A 470 -5.87 -42.20 24.89
C PRO A 470 -5.49 -42.04 26.37
N GLY A 471 -4.21 -42.13 26.72
CA GLY A 471 -3.75 -42.19 28.14
C GLY A 471 -2.94 -41.00 28.66
N LYS A 472 -2.77 -39.91 27.89
CA LYS A 472 -1.94 -38.72 28.31
C LYS A 472 -2.68 -37.39 28.19
N ALA A 473 -3.99 -37.36 28.24
CA ALA A 473 -4.77 -36.15 28.37
C ALA A 473 -5.18 -35.95 29.82
N SER A 474 -4.30 -35.40 30.63
CA SER A 474 -4.59 -34.81 31.94
C SER A 474 -3.59 -33.63 32.20
#